data_8009a931d101197cffc41a1cbfccc622
#
_entry.id   8009a931d101197cffc41a1cbfccc622
#
_cell.length_a   1.000
_cell.length_b   1.000
_cell.length_c   1.000
_cell.angle_alpha   90.00
_cell.angle_beta   90.00
_cell.angle_gamma   90.00
#
_symmetry.space_group_name_H-M   'P 1'
#
loop_
_entity.id
_entity.type
_entity.pdbx_description
1 polymer ?
#
loop_
_entity_poly.entity_id
_entity_poly.type
_entity_poly.pdbx_seq_one_letter_code
_entity_poly.pdbx_strand_id
1 'polypeptide(L)'
;MKAAVYRSYGPPEVLKIEDVEKASLKDTDEDRVLIKVRSSSVNPFDYYHRMGFLPVRISNGFITPKQQIMGIDVAGTIEAVSKNVTKFKVGDRVFGSCLGSHAEYVRARQSAIAVIPNNITFNEAAVVPCVALSAVQAIKDVAQVKKGQKVLIIGGSGGIGHFAVQIAKYYGAEVTAVCSTSNLGWVKDIGADHVIDYIKQDFTKNGKKYDVILDASAARTFFSCKRSLTENGFYMTENPTKPGFQLFQVLLGSLTRDKKMKGVGLTKTGGENL
;
A
#
# COMPACT_ATOMS: atom_id res chain seq x y z
N MET A 1 -10.36 -17.52 19.66
CA MET A 1 -10.08 -16.10 19.42
C MET A 1 -11.09 -15.49 18.49
N LYS A 2 -11.39 -14.20 18.64
CA LYS A 2 -12.27 -13.49 17.69
C LYS A 2 -11.50 -13.14 16.42
N ALA A 3 -12.18 -13.29 15.25
CA ALA A 3 -11.62 -12.94 13.96
C ALA A 3 -12.72 -12.47 12.99
N ALA A 4 -12.35 -11.59 12.04
CA ALA A 4 -13.20 -11.21 10.93
C ALA A 4 -13.05 -12.23 9.80
N VAL A 5 -14.08 -13.08 9.62
CA VAL A 5 -14.04 -14.26 8.74
C VAL A 5 -14.98 -14.06 7.55
N TYR A 6 -14.54 -14.47 6.37
CA TYR A 6 -15.36 -14.61 5.16
C TYR A 6 -15.18 -16.01 4.57
N ARG A 7 -16.28 -16.75 4.43
CA ARG A 7 -16.26 -18.14 3.94
C ARG A 7 -16.59 -18.27 2.46
N SER A 8 -17.08 -17.19 1.88
CA SER A 8 -17.37 -17.04 0.45
C SER A 8 -16.94 -15.67 -0.03
N TYR A 9 -16.64 -15.56 -1.31
CA TYR A 9 -16.43 -14.27 -1.95
C TYR A 9 -17.76 -13.54 -2.10
N GLY A 10 -17.76 -12.21 -1.91
CA GLY A 10 -18.99 -11.45 -2.06
C GLY A 10 -18.97 -10.05 -1.46
N PRO A 11 -20.16 -9.44 -1.29
CA PRO A 11 -20.33 -8.11 -0.72
C PRO A 11 -20.03 -8.10 0.79
N PRO A 12 -20.05 -6.94 1.48
CA PRO A 12 -19.65 -6.82 2.89
C PRO A 12 -20.36 -7.81 3.84
N GLU A 13 -21.56 -8.24 3.52
CA GLU A 13 -22.42 -9.12 4.32
C GLU A 13 -21.86 -10.53 4.50
N VAL A 14 -20.87 -10.94 3.66
CA VAL A 14 -20.19 -12.23 3.82
C VAL A 14 -19.19 -12.21 4.97
N LEU A 15 -18.81 -11.00 5.46
CA LEU A 15 -17.87 -10.84 6.56
C LEU A 15 -18.58 -10.96 7.91
N LYS A 16 -18.09 -11.84 8.76
CA LYS A 16 -18.63 -12.11 10.09
C LYS A 16 -17.54 -12.10 11.15
N ILE A 17 -17.90 -11.67 12.35
CA ILE A 17 -17.04 -11.86 13.51
C ILE A 17 -17.37 -13.23 14.11
N GLU A 18 -16.39 -14.12 14.10
CA GLU A 18 -16.56 -15.49 14.58
C GLU A 18 -15.51 -15.80 15.65
N ASP A 19 -15.86 -16.74 16.54
CA ASP A 19 -14.89 -17.39 17.42
C ASP A 19 -14.24 -18.55 16.67
N VAL A 20 -12.93 -18.44 16.45
CA VAL A 20 -12.12 -19.43 15.73
C VAL A 20 -11.02 -19.95 16.67
N GLU A 21 -10.39 -21.06 16.29
CA GLU A 21 -9.21 -21.57 16.99
C GLU A 21 -8.12 -20.49 17.08
N LYS A 22 -7.49 -20.37 18.27
CA LYS A 22 -6.39 -19.42 18.46
C LYS A 22 -5.22 -19.80 17.56
N ALA A 23 -4.69 -18.84 16.81
CA ALA A 23 -3.47 -19.04 16.06
C ALA A 23 -2.32 -19.46 17.01
N SER A 24 -1.56 -20.46 16.64
CA SER A 24 -0.39 -20.95 17.38
C SER A 24 0.76 -21.21 16.40
N LEU A 25 1.99 -21.16 16.87
CA LEU A 25 3.14 -21.61 16.10
C LEU A 25 3.05 -23.13 15.93
N LYS A 26 3.37 -23.62 14.72
CA LYS A 26 3.42 -25.06 14.41
C LYS A 26 4.87 -25.52 14.46
N ASP A 27 5.09 -26.81 14.65
CA ASP A 27 6.45 -27.40 14.63
C ASP A 27 7.19 -27.16 13.31
N THR A 28 6.43 -26.99 12.23
CA THR A 28 6.93 -26.66 10.88
C THR A 28 7.22 -25.16 10.68
N ASP A 29 6.84 -24.29 11.62
CA ASP A 29 7.12 -22.86 11.52
C ASP A 29 8.56 -22.61 12.02
N GLU A 30 9.48 -22.35 11.10
CA GLU A 30 10.88 -22.15 11.45
C GLU A 30 11.24 -20.68 11.69
N ASP A 31 10.62 -19.75 10.91
CA ASP A 31 10.98 -18.32 10.83
C ASP A 31 9.82 -17.39 11.21
N ARG A 32 8.86 -17.90 12.00
CA ARG A 32 7.63 -17.16 12.31
C ARG A 32 7.56 -16.70 13.76
N VAL A 33 6.80 -15.64 13.94
CA VAL A 33 6.38 -15.13 15.25
C VAL A 33 4.87 -15.21 15.39
N LEU A 34 4.38 -15.39 16.59
CA LEU A 34 2.97 -15.21 16.95
C LEU A 34 2.80 -13.80 17.52
N ILE A 35 1.94 -13.02 16.89
CA ILE A 35 1.65 -11.65 17.30
C ILE A 35 0.27 -11.60 17.95
N LYS A 36 0.21 -11.06 19.17
CA LYS A 36 -1.03 -10.60 19.80
C LYS A 36 -1.35 -9.24 19.18
N VAL A 37 -2.37 -9.20 18.34
CA VAL A 37 -2.76 -8.00 17.57
C VAL A 37 -3.30 -6.92 18.50
N ARG A 38 -2.86 -5.70 18.29
CA ARG A 38 -3.36 -4.49 18.96
C ARG A 38 -4.13 -3.59 18.02
N SER A 39 -3.65 -3.49 16.78
CA SER A 39 -4.28 -2.71 15.73
C SER A 39 -4.02 -3.34 14.37
N SER A 40 -4.92 -3.11 13.44
CA SER A 40 -4.84 -3.49 12.04
C SER A 40 -5.48 -2.38 11.20
N SER A 41 -5.18 -2.31 9.91
CA SER A 41 -5.78 -1.36 8.99
C SER A 41 -6.67 -2.04 7.97
N VAL A 42 -7.55 -1.28 7.34
CA VAL A 42 -8.38 -1.74 6.21
C VAL A 42 -7.89 -1.09 4.93
N ASN A 43 -7.59 -1.91 3.94
CA ASN A 43 -7.01 -1.48 2.67
C ASN A 43 -7.86 -1.91 1.47
N PRO A 44 -7.67 -1.31 0.28
CA PRO A 44 -8.23 -1.83 -0.97
C PRO A 44 -7.88 -3.30 -1.23
N PHE A 45 -6.72 -3.78 -0.74
CA PHE A 45 -6.34 -5.18 -0.78
C PHE A 45 -7.38 -6.09 -0.12
N ASP A 46 -7.87 -5.72 1.07
CA ASP A 46 -8.90 -6.47 1.80
C ASP A 46 -10.20 -6.54 1.01
N TYR A 47 -10.60 -5.41 0.40
CA TYR A 47 -11.76 -5.36 -0.48
C TYR A 47 -11.64 -6.33 -1.66
N TYR A 48 -10.49 -6.34 -2.36
CA TYR A 48 -10.28 -7.25 -3.50
C TYR A 48 -10.25 -8.72 -3.08
N HIS A 49 -9.66 -9.02 -1.92
CA HIS A 49 -9.66 -10.36 -1.35
C HIS A 49 -11.08 -10.83 -1.05
N ARG A 50 -11.86 -10.00 -0.36
CA ARG A 50 -13.24 -10.34 -0.03
C ARG A 50 -14.13 -10.49 -1.27
N MET A 51 -14.00 -9.61 -2.25
CA MET A 51 -14.77 -9.69 -3.50
C MET A 51 -14.35 -10.86 -4.39
N GLY A 52 -13.22 -11.47 -4.15
CA GLY A 52 -12.71 -12.56 -4.97
C GLY A 52 -12.39 -12.12 -6.39
N PHE A 53 -11.64 -11.05 -6.50
CA PHE A 53 -11.14 -10.58 -7.77
C PHE A 53 -10.33 -11.68 -8.48
N LEU A 54 -10.37 -11.78 -9.82
CA LEU A 54 -9.82 -12.94 -10.53
C LEU A 54 -8.38 -13.33 -10.11
N PRO A 55 -7.40 -12.43 -9.98
CA PRO A 55 -6.07 -12.77 -9.49
C PRO A 55 -6.09 -13.35 -8.06
N VAL A 56 -6.98 -12.85 -7.21
CA VAL A 56 -7.17 -13.37 -5.84
C VAL A 56 -7.73 -14.78 -5.88
N ARG A 57 -8.73 -15.06 -6.74
CA ARG A 57 -9.28 -16.41 -6.86
C ARG A 57 -8.26 -17.43 -7.34
N ILE A 58 -7.35 -17.01 -8.23
CA ILE A 58 -6.26 -17.87 -8.72
C ILE A 58 -5.32 -18.25 -7.57
N SER A 59 -4.98 -17.31 -6.70
CA SER A 59 -4.02 -17.51 -5.60
C SER A 59 -4.66 -18.04 -4.31
N ASN A 60 -5.89 -17.63 -4.01
CA ASN A 60 -6.57 -17.90 -2.73
C ASN A 60 -7.73 -18.89 -2.81
N GLY A 61 -7.95 -19.54 -3.97
CA GLY A 61 -9.02 -20.51 -4.20
C GLY A 61 -10.12 -19.97 -5.10
N PHE A 62 -10.45 -20.74 -6.14
CA PHE A 62 -11.31 -20.26 -7.22
C PHE A 62 -12.78 -20.12 -6.80
N ILE A 63 -13.30 -21.05 -6.01
CA ILE A 63 -14.70 -21.10 -5.56
C ILE A 63 -14.83 -20.51 -4.16
N THR A 64 -14.02 -21.02 -3.23
CA THR A 64 -14.01 -20.58 -1.83
C THR A 64 -12.63 -20.08 -1.43
N PRO A 65 -12.54 -19.06 -0.58
CA PRO A 65 -11.24 -18.56 -0.11
C PRO A 65 -10.54 -19.59 0.78
N LYS A 66 -9.26 -19.85 0.51
CA LYS A 66 -8.39 -20.66 1.39
C LYS A 66 -8.02 -19.89 2.65
N GLN A 67 -7.63 -18.61 2.48
CA GLN A 67 -7.44 -17.68 3.59
C GLN A 67 -8.78 -17.04 3.91
N GLN A 68 -9.38 -17.42 5.01
CA GLN A 68 -10.73 -17.01 5.40
C GLN A 68 -10.75 -15.87 6.43
N ILE A 69 -9.65 -15.58 7.09
CA ILE A 69 -9.53 -14.43 8.00
C ILE A 69 -8.99 -13.24 7.21
N MET A 70 -9.69 -12.12 7.31
CA MET A 70 -9.32 -10.88 6.62
C MET A 70 -8.08 -10.21 7.22
N GLY A 71 -7.58 -9.20 6.49
CA GLY A 71 -6.53 -8.30 6.93
C GLY A 71 -5.15 -8.64 6.41
N ILE A 72 -4.35 -7.60 6.19
CA ILE A 72 -2.95 -7.72 5.77
C ILE A 72 -2.00 -6.95 6.69
N ASP A 73 -2.38 -5.78 7.16
CA ASP A 73 -1.53 -4.98 8.04
C ASP A 73 -1.74 -5.35 9.49
N VAL A 74 -0.67 -5.37 10.27
CA VAL A 74 -0.69 -5.69 11.69
C VAL A 74 0.24 -4.79 12.47
N ALA A 75 -0.19 -4.41 13.67
CA ALA A 75 0.66 -3.91 14.74
C ALA A 75 0.28 -4.61 16.05
N GLY A 76 1.26 -5.06 16.80
CA GLY A 76 1.00 -5.83 18.01
C GLY A 76 2.26 -6.16 18.80
N THR A 77 2.11 -7.09 19.74
CA THR A 77 3.19 -7.55 20.61
C THR A 77 3.48 -9.02 20.31
N ILE A 78 4.73 -9.39 20.21
CA ILE A 78 5.14 -10.78 20.04
C ILE A 78 4.82 -11.59 21.30
N GLU A 79 4.04 -12.65 21.14
CA GLU A 79 3.68 -13.60 22.21
C GLU A 79 4.57 -14.85 22.19
N ALA A 80 5.00 -15.30 21.01
CA ALA A 80 5.90 -16.44 20.86
C ALA A 80 6.75 -16.29 19.58
N VAL A 81 7.89 -16.96 19.58
CA VAL A 81 8.82 -17.01 18.46
C VAL A 81 9.19 -18.45 18.11
N SER A 82 9.39 -18.78 16.83
CA SER A 82 9.90 -20.09 16.39
C SER A 82 11.42 -20.14 16.55
N LYS A 83 11.96 -21.36 16.43
CA LYS A 83 13.37 -21.68 16.72
C LYS A 83 14.41 -20.87 15.94
N ASN A 84 14.11 -20.49 14.67
CA ASN A 84 15.04 -19.78 13.79
C ASN A 84 14.79 -18.25 13.78
N VAL A 85 13.93 -17.73 14.67
CA VAL A 85 13.75 -16.29 14.82
C VAL A 85 14.89 -15.72 15.64
N THR A 86 15.69 -14.85 15.00
CA THR A 86 16.88 -14.23 15.63
C THR A 86 16.75 -12.72 15.80
N LYS A 87 15.84 -12.09 15.05
CA LYS A 87 15.69 -10.63 15.03
C LYS A 87 14.74 -10.09 16.09
N PHE A 88 13.91 -10.97 16.69
CA PHE A 88 12.83 -10.58 17.60
C PHE A 88 12.75 -11.50 18.81
N LYS A 89 12.15 -10.99 19.89
CA LYS A 89 11.87 -11.73 21.13
C LYS A 89 10.43 -11.49 21.60
N VAL A 90 9.98 -12.33 22.49
CA VAL A 90 8.69 -12.16 23.20
C VAL A 90 8.66 -10.80 23.90
N GLY A 91 7.54 -10.09 23.75
CA GLY A 91 7.34 -8.74 24.29
C GLY A 91 7.69 -7.60 23.31
N ASP A 92 8.38 -7.86 22.23
CA ASP A 92 8.69 -6.81 21.23
C ASP A 92 7.42 -6.26 20.61
N ARG A 93 7.35 -4.93 20.49
CA ARG A 93 6.32 -4.21 19.76
C ARG A 93 6.67 -4.22 18.28
N VAL A 94 5.82 -4.82 17.44
CA VAL A 94 6.11 -5.01 16.02
C VAL A 94 4.94 -4.59 15.12
N PHE A 95 5.25 -4.24 13.89
CA PHE A 95 4.29 -3.97 12.83
C PHE A 95 4.77 -4.56 11.50
N GLY A 96 3.87 -4.77 10.57
CA GLY A 96 4.21 -5.32 9.26
C GLY A 96 3.02 -5.88 8.52
N SER A 97 3.29 -6.74 7.54
CA SER A 97 2.25 -7.34 6.68
C SER A 97 2.17 -8.84 6.85
N CYS A 98 0.96 -9.33 7.18
CA CYS A 98 0.66 -10.77 7.18
C CYS A 98 -0.83 -11.02 6.94
N LEU A 99 -1.15 -12.04 6.19
CA LEU A 99 -2.55 -12.41 5.93
C LEU A 99 -3.24 -12.90 7.21
N GLY A 100 -4.48 -12.43 7.43
CA GLY A 100 -5.30 -12.85 8.56
C GLY A 100 -5.15 -11.96 9.79
N SER A 101 -4.70 -10.71 9.62
CA SER A 101 -4.45 -9.75 10.72
C SER A 101 -5.71 -9.19 11.39
N HIS A 102 -6.90 -9.35 10.80
CA HIS A 102 -8.16 -8.97 11.46
C HIS A 102 -8.64 -10.07 12.43
N ALA A 103 -7.76 -10.42 13.37
CA ALA A 103 -7.97 -11.39 14.44
C ALA A 103 -7.20 -10.97 15.68
N GLU A 104 -7.50 -11.58 16.84
CA GLU A 104 -6.77 -11.28 18.09
C GLU A 104 -5.31 -11.76 18.04
N TYR A 105 -5.02 -12.80 17.25
CA TYR A 105 -3.66 -13.35 17.06
C TYR A 105 -3.41 -13.71 15.61
N VAL A 106 -2.19 -13.46 15.14
CA VAL A 106 -1.77 -13.81 13.79
C VAL A 106 -0.32 -14.29 13.77
N ARG A 107 0.01 -15.18 12.83
CA ARG A 107 1.39 -15.63 12.56
C ARG A 107 1.99 -14.80 11.45
N ALA A 108 3.15 -14.23 11.68
CA ALA A 108 3.90 -13.49 10.68
C ALA A 108 5.30 -14.08 10.47
N ARG A 109 5.87 -13.93 9.28
CA ARG A 109 7.28 -14.20 9.04
C ARG A 109 8.13 -13.09 9.65
N GLN A 110 9.26 -13.42 10.26
CA GLN A 110 10.17 -12.39 10.78
C GLN A 110 10.66 -11.42 9.68
N SER A 111 10.73 -11.86 8.43
CA SER A 111 11.12 -11.02 7.30
C SER A 111 10.04 -10.01 6.86
N ALA A 112 8.81 -10.14 7.34
CA ALA A 112 7.67 -9.30 6.94
C ALA A 112 7.27 -8.27 8.01
N ILE A 113 8.04 -8.18 9.09
CA ILE A 113 7.76 -7.28 10.22
C ILE A 113 8.99 -6.48 10.64
N ALA A 114 8.75 -5.37 11.34
CA ALA A 114 9.77 -4.53 11.95
C ALA A 114 9.37 -4.14 13.37
N VAL A 115 10.34 -3.66 14.16
CA VAL A 115 10.07 -3.13 15.50
C VAL A 115 9.40 -1.76 15.38
N ILE A 116 8.36 -1.52 16.17
CA ILE A 116 7.69 -0.21 16.24
C ILE A 116 8.62 0.78 16.95
N PRO A 117 8.97 1.93 16.33
CA PRO A 117 9.68 2.99 17.02
C PRO A 117 8.95 3.47 18.28
N ASN A 118 9.72 3.87 19.30
CA ASN A 118 9.12 4.22 20.60
C ASN A 118 8.18 5.43 20.57
N ASN A 119 8.33 6.29 19.58
CA ASN A 119 7.58 7.53 19.40
C ASN A 119 6.26 7.38 18.64
N ILE A 120 5.91 6.16 18.18
CA ILE A 120 4.64 5.90 17.50
C ILE A 120 3.80 4.84 18.22
N THR A 121 2.48 5.00 18.12
CA THR A 121 1.49 4.09 18.71
C THR A 121 1.26 2.87 17.82
N PHE A 122 0.57 1.85 18.35
CA PHE A 122 0.13 0.70 17.54
C PHE A 122 -0.82 1.11 16.41
N ASN A 123 -1.67 2.12 16.63
CA ASN A 123 -2.60 2.59 15.60
C ASN A 123 -1.88 3.25 14.44
N GLU A 124 -0.90 4.12 14.74
CA GLU A 124 -0.07 4.75 13.72
C GLU A 124 0.79 3.72 12.97
N ALA A 125 1.37 2.75 13.69
CA ALA A 125 2.16 1.69 13.08
C ALA A 125 1.33 0.79 12.16
N ALA A 126 0.06 0.49 12.52
CA ALA A 126 -0.80 -0.41 11.77
C ALA A 126 -1.20 0.12 10.38
N VAL A 127 -1.17 1.43 10.13
CA VAL A 127 -1.54 2.02 8.84
C VAL A 127 -0.36 2.17 7.88
N VAL A 128 0.85 1.83 8.33
CA VAL A 128 2.08 2.04 7.56
C VAL A 128 2.33 0.94 6.51
N PRO A 129 2.24 -0.39 6.82
CA PRO A 129 2.92 -1.41 6.02
C PRO A 129 2.46 -1.43 4.55
N CYS A 130 1.19 -1.58 4.28
CA CYS A 130 0.68 -1.72 2.91
C CYS A 130 0.93 -0.46 2.08
N VAL A 131 0.55 0.70 2.58
CA VAL A 131 0.51 1.94 1.79
C VAL A 131 1.84 2.68 1.78
N ALA A 132 2.59 2.68 2.90
CA ALA A 132 3.89 3.34 2.92
C ALA A 132 4.96 2.56 2.14
N LEU A 133 4.97 1.22 2.20
CA LEU A 133 5.87 0.41 1.37
C LEU A 133 5.61 0.63 -0.12
N SER A 134 4.33 0.73 -0.53
CA SER A 134 3.99 1.09 -1.90
C SER A 134 4.53 2.48 -2.28
N ALA A 135 4.38 3.46 -1.41
CA ALA A 135 4.89 4.81 -1.64
C ALA A 135 6.43 4.85 -1.70
N VAL A 136 7.12 4.12 -0.80
CA VAL A 136 8.59 3.99 -0.83
C VAL A 136 9.04 3.36 -2.14
N GLN A 137 8.43 2.24 -2.54
CA GLN A 137 8.76 1.57 -3.78
C GLN A 137 8.55 2.48 -5.00
N ALA A 138 7.44 3.22 -5.05
CA ALA A 138 7.16 4.16 -6.12
C ALA A 138 8.21 5.28 -6.19
N ILE A 139 8.43 5.98 -5.10
CA ILE A 139 9.25 7.20 -5.07
C ILE A 139 10.76 6.87 -5.07
N LYS A 140 11.19 5.91 -4.23
CA LYS A 140 12.60 5.56 -4.05
C LYS A 140 13.10 4.61 -5.15
N ASP A 141 12.42 3.46 -5.34
CA ASP A 141 12.97 2.37 -6.14
C ASP A 141 12.66 2.53 -7.63
N VAL A 142 11.43 2.90 -7.98
CA VAL A 142 10.99 3.03 -9.37
C VAL A 142 11.28 4.40 -9.93
N ALA A 143 10.87 5.46 -9.23
CA ALA A 143 11.07 6.83 -9.67
C ALA A 143 12.50 7.30 -9.44
N GLN A 144 13.15 6.82 -8.39
CA GLN A 144 14.47 7.28 -7.97
C GLN A 144 14.52 8.81 -7.86
N VAL A 145 13.51 9.37 -7.18
CA VAL A 145 13.32 10.80 -7.06
C VAL A 145 14.56 11.48 -6.50
N LYS A 146 14.95 12.61 -7.12
CA LYS A 146 16.13 13.40 -6.76
C LYS A 146 15.72 14.82 -6.38
N LYS A 147 16.59 15.47 -5.61
CA LYS A 147 16.43 16.88 -5.22
C LYS A 147 16.20 17.77 -6.45
N GLY A 148 15.21 18.64 -6.33
CA GLY A 148 14.83 19.62 -7.35
C GLY A 148 13.93 19.10 -8.47
N GLN A 149 13.63 17.79 -8.52
CA GLN A 149 12.65 17.26 -9.48
C GLN A 149 11.24 17.69 -9.12
N LYS A 150 10.42 17.91 -10.14
CA LYS A 150 8.99 18.23 -10.01
C LYS A 150 8.17 16.96 -10.03
N VAL A 151 7.54 16.65 -8.89
CA VAL A 151 6.73 15.44 -8.70
C VAL A 151 5.27 15.82 -8.54
N LEU A 152 4.41 15.25 -9.39
CA LEU A 152 2.95 15.34 -9.24
C LEU A 152 2.43 14.05 -8.64
N ILE A 153 1.63 14.17 -7.56
CA ILE A 153 0.98 13.03 -6.90
C ILE A 153 -0.53 13.20 -7.01
N ILE A 154 -1.17 12.36 -7.84
CA ILE A 154 -2.62 12.32 -8.00
C ILE A 154 -3.20 11.43 -6.92
N GLY A 155 -4.19 11.93 -6.17
CA GLY A 155 -4.72 11.29 -4.98
C GLY A 155 -3.83 11.51 -3.75
N GLY A 156 -3.22 12.70 -3.63
CA GLY A 156 -2.31 13.06 -2.53
C GLY A 156 -2.90 12.94 -1.12
N SER A 157 -4.22 12.87 -0.99
CA SER A 157 -4.92 12.64 0.29
C SER A 157 -5.26 11.15 0.54
N GLY A 158 -4.98 10.26 -0.39
CA GLY A 158 -5.22 8.82 -0.22
C GLY A 158 -4.13 8.12 0.58
N GLY A 159 -4.34 6.83 0.90
CA GLY A 159 -3.41 6.04 1.70
C GLY A 159 -1.97 6.03 1.18
N ILE A 160 -1.76 5.73 -0.10
CA ILE A 160 -0.43 5.76 -0.73
C ILE A 160 0.02 7.22 -0.95
N GLY A 161 -0.92 8.09 -1.38
CA GLY A 161 -0.58 9.45 -1.81
C GLY A 161 0.03 10.32 -0.71
N HIS A 162 -0.51 10.26 0.52
CA HIS A 162 0.01 11.10 1.60
C HIS A 162 1.41 10.67 2.07
N PHE A 163 1.73 9.37 2.04
CA PHE A 163 3.10 8.90 2.26
C PHE A 163 4.01 9.31 1.10
N ALA A 164 3.54 9.19 -0.15
CA ALA A 164 4.32 9.59 -1.31
C ALA A 164 4.67 11.09 -1.30
N VAL A 165 3.76 11.97 -0.83
CA VAL A 165 4.05 13.40 -0.63
C VAL A 165 5.22 13.57 0.32
N GLN A 166 5.16 12.99 1.51
CA GLN A 166 6.20 13.11 2.54
C GLN A 166 7.54 12.52 2.09
N ILE A 167 7.51 11.34 1.47
CA ILE A 167 8.72 10.65 0.99
C ILE A 167 9.36 11.45 -0.16
N ALA A 168 8.59 11.97 -1.12
CA ALA A 168 9.13 12.79 -2.20
C ALA A 168 9.75 14.10 -1.65
N LYS A 169 9.15 14.71 -0.64
CA LYS A 169 9.71 15.87 0.07
C LYS A 169 11.02 15.51 0.78
N TYR A 170 11.07 14.37 1.45
CA TYR A 170 12.30 13.88 2.10
C TYR A 170 13.46 13.77 1.11
N TYR A 171 13.20 13.34 -0.14
CA TYR A 171 14.20 13.32 -1.22
C TYR A 171 14.45 14.69 -1.87
N GLY A 172 13.83 15.77 -1.36
CA GLY A 172 14.07 17.14 -1.81
C GLY A 172 13.37 17.52 -3.12
N ALA A 173 12.30 16.83 -3.50
CA ALA A 173 11.49 17.19 -4.66
C ALA A 173 10.63 18.43 -4.41
N GLU A 174 10.26 19.13 -5.50
CA GLU A 174 9.13 20.06 -5.53
C GLU A 174 7.84 19.27 -5.75
N VAL A 175 7.01 19.16 -4.71
CA VAL A 175 5.84 18.29 -4.73
C VAL A 175 4.56 19.06 -4.99
N THR A 176 3.84 18.66 -6.05
CA THR A 176 2.47 19.08 -6.31
C THR A 176 1.53 17.91 -6.02
N ALA A 177 0.55 18.10 -5.14
CA ALA A 177 -0.44 17.08 -4.81
C ALA A 177 -1.83 17.45 -5.36
N VAL A 178 -2.53 16.47 -5.94
CA VAL A 178 -3.90 16.62 -6.42
C VAL A 178 -4.85 15.92 -5.45
N CYS A 179 -5.80 16.66 -4.90
CA CYS A 179 -6.80 16.14 -3.95
C CYS A 179 -8.12 16.91 -4.05
N SER A 180 -9.12 16.56 -3.24
CA SER A 180 -10.40 17.29 -3.15
C SER A 180 -10.26 18.56 -2.32
N THR A 181 -11.22 19.49 -2.48
CA THR A 181 -11.27 20.77 -1.75
C THR A 181 -11.08 20.62 -0.25
N SER A 182 -11.73 19.65 0.38
CA SER A 182 -11.67 19.42 1.83
C SER A 182 -10.30 18.98 2.35
N ASN A 183 -9.42 18.50 1.45
CA ASN A 183 -8.14 17.92 1.83
C ASN A 183 -6.94 18.87 1.54
N LEU A 184 -7.17 20.01 0.91
CA LEU A 184 -6.09 20.92 0.49
C LEU A 184 -5.20 21.37 1.65
N GLY A 185 -5.80 21.72 2.79
CA GLY A 185 -5.07 22.24 3.96
C GLY A 185 -4.08 21.21 4.48
N TRP A 186 -4.59 20.07 4.95
CA TRP A 186 -3.73 19.09 5.59
C TRP A 186 -2.73 18.41 4.62
N VAL A 187 -3.07 18.29 3.32
CA VAL A 187 -2.12 17.79 2.31
C VAL A 187 -0.96 18.77 2.11
N LYS A 188 -1.20 20.06 2.25
CA LYS A 188 -0.15 21.07 2.29
C LYS A 188 0.69 20.97 3.57
N ASP A 189 0.03 20.76 4.71
CA ASP A 189 0.69 20.64 6.03
C ASP A 189 1.65 19.45 6.11
N ILE A 190 1.36 18.34 5.43
CA ILE A 190 2.27 17.19 5.35
C ILE A 190 3.42 17.37 4.36
N GLY A 191 3.57 18.57 3.75
CA GLY A 191 4.75 18.95 2.99
C GLY A 191 4.57 19.14 1.49
N ALA A 192 3.35 19.11 0.92
CA ALA A 192 3.17 19.46 -0.47
C ALA A 192 3.47 20.96 -0.69
N ASP A 193 4.36 21.29 -1.65
CA ASP A 193 4.65 22.70 -2.00
C ASP A 193 3.46 23.34 -2.69
N HIS A 194 2.76 22.57 -3.52
CA HIS A 194 1.58 23.00 -4.25
C HIS A 194 0.46 21.98 -4.09
N VAL A 195 -0.77 22.46 -4.00
CA VAL A 195 -1.97 21.62 -4.00
C VAL A 195 -2.91 22.04 -5.14
N ILE A 196 -3.52 21.06 -5.80
CA ILE A 196 -4.47 21.26 -6.89
C ILE A 196 -5.78 20.60 -6.51
N ASP A 197 -6.84 21.40 -6.47
CA ASP A 197 -8.20 20.94 -6.29
C ASP A 197 -8.75 20.38 -7.61
N TYR A 198 -8.90 19.06 -7.71
CA TYR A 198 -9.38 18.41 -8.94
C TYR A 198 -10.84 18.75 -9.28
N ILE A 199 -11.60 19.26 -8.31
CA ILE A 199 -13.00 19.68 -8.51
C ILE A 199 -13.04 21.02 -9.29
N LYS A 200 -12.05 21.87 -9.05
CA LYS A 200 -11.99 23.25 -9.61
C LYS A 200 -11.03 23.37 -10.78
N GLN A 201 -10.00 22.52 -10.83
CA GLN A 201 -8.91 22.68 -11.79
C GLN A 201 -8.44 21.34 -12.36
N ASP A 202 -8.30 21.29 -13.67
CA ASP A 202 -7.64 20.17 -14.36
C ASP A 202 -6.15 20.49 -14.55
N PHE A 203 -5.29 19.76 -13.82
CA PHE A 203 -3.84 19.94 -13.88
C PHE A 203 -3.27 19.71 -15.28
N THR A 204 -3.93 18.92 -16.14
CA THR A 204 -3.46 18.63 -17.50
C THR A 204 -3.58 19.83 -18.43
N LYS A 205 -4.31 20.87 -18.00
CA LYS A 205 -4.57 22.12 -18.76
C LYS A 205 -3.82 23.34 -18.22
N ASN A 206 -3.07 23.21 -17.11
CA ASN A 206 -2.40 24.34 -16.47
C ASN A 206 -1.01 24.70 -17.05
N GLY A 207 -0.56 23.96 -18.09
CA GLY A 207 0.73 24.18 -18.75
C GLY A 207 1.97 23.73 -17.97
N LYS A 208 1.81 23.29 -16.72
CA LYS A 208 2.93 22.83 -15.90
C LYS A 208 3.44 21.45 -16.38
N LYS A 209 4.75 21.23 -16.20
CA LYS A 209 5.42 19.99 -16.55
C LYS A 209 6.05 19.36 -15.32
N TYR A 210 6.02 18.02 -15.24
CA TYR A 210 6.51 17.23 -14.14
C TYR A 210 7.49 16.16 -14.61
N ASP A 211 8.51 15.90 -13.80
CA ASP A 211 9.49 14.85 -14.06
C ASP A 211 8.91 13.48 -13.70
N VAL A 212 8.08 13.45 -12.67
CA VAL A 212 7.40 12.23 -12.21
C VAL A 212 5.92 12.55 -11.98
N ILE A 213 5.05 11.72 -12.53
CA ILE A 213 3.62 11.71 -12.20
C ILE A 213 3.30 10.36 -11.57
N LEU A 214 2.97 10.36 -10.28
CA LEU A 214 2.44 9.20 -9.57
C LEU A 214 0.92 9.32 -9.47
N ASP A 215 0.19 8.41 -10.09
CA ASP A 215 -1.25 8.27 -9.90
C ASP A 215 -1.55 7.18 -8.86
N ALA A 216 -1.65 7.59 -7.59
CA ALA A 216 -1.97 6.72 -6.46
C ALA A 216 -3.45 6.33 -6.38
N SER A 217 -4.30 6.95 -7.19
CA SER A 217 -5.77 6.74 -7.20
C SER A 217 -6.30 6.03 -8.43
N ALA A 218 -5.44 5.80 -9.45
CA ALA A 218 -5.82 5.32 -10.79
C ALA A 218 -6.95 6.17 -11.43
N ALA A 219 -6.96 7.47 -11.13
CA ALA A 219 -7.98 8.40 -11.60
C ALA A 219 -7.73 8.88 -13.03
N ARG A 220 -6.49 8.73 -13.54
CA ARG A 220 -6.07 9.25 -14.84
C ARG A 220 -5.40 8.16 -15.68
N THR A 221 -5.37 8.36 -16.97
CA THR A 221 -4.64 7.52 -17.91
C THR A 221 -3.28 8.13 -18.23
N PHE A 222 -2.31 7.31 -18.62
CA PHE A 222 -1.04 7.79 -19.13
C PHE A 222 -1.25 8.83 -20.26
N PHE A 223 -2.13 8.53 -21.21
CA PHE A 223 -2.38 9.42 -22.36
C PHE A 223 -2.90 10.80 -21.93
N SER A 224 -3.74 10.87 -20.90
CA SER A 224 -4.22 12.16 -20.37
C SER A 224 -3.11 12.95 -19.67
N CYS A 225 -2.14 12.28 -19.06
CA CYS A 225 -1.04 12.89 -18.32
C CYS A 225 0.19 13.19 -19.19
N LYS A 226 0.32 12.55 -20.35
CA LYS A 226 1.52 12.63 -21.20
C LYS A 226 1.94 14.07 -21.53
N ARG A 227 0.97 14.96 -21.76
CA ARG A 227 1.24 16.38 -22.06
C ARG A 227 1.78 17.16 -20.86
N SER A 228 1.60 16.66 -19.64
CA SER A 228 2.11 17.26 -18.41
C SER A 228 3.46 16.69 -17.98
N LEU A 229 4.08 15.80 -18.77
CA LEU A 229 5.42 15.30 -18.52
C LEU A 229 6.48 16.19 -19.18
N THR A 230 7.63 16.34 -18.51
CA THR A 230 8.86 16.85 -19.13
C THR A 230 9.35 15.89 -20.21
N GLU A 231 10.36 16.29 -20.98
CA GLU A 231 10.93 15.45 -22.05
C GLU A 231 11.40 14.09 -21.53
N ASN A 232 12.04 14.07 -20.34
CA ASN A 232 12.53 12.85 -19.68
C ASN A 232 11.61 12.34 -18.57
N GLY A 233 10.45 12.98 -18.41
CA GLY A 233 9.48 12.64 -17.37
C GLY A 233 8.72 11.35 -17.68
N PHE A 234 8.20 10.71 -16.63
CA PHE A 234 7.42 9.50 -16.77
C PHE A 234 6.22 9.45 -15.79
N TYR A 235 5.25 8.64 -16.17
CA TYR A 235 4.03 8.37 -15.42
C TYR A 235 4.09 6.97 -14.81
N MET A 236 3.59 6.83 -13.60
CA MET A 236 3.38 5.55 -12.94
C MET A 236 2.07 5.52 -12.17
N THR A 237 1.53 4.32 -11.95
CA THR A 237 0.31 4.09 -11.18
C THR A 237 0.44 2.87 -10.29
N GLU A 238 -0.10 2.97 -9.07
CA GLU A 238 -0.03 1.94 -8.03
C GLU A 238 -1.33 1.14 -7.90
N ASN A 239 -2.45 1.68 -8.38
CA ASN A 239 -3.74 1.13 -8.02
C ASN A 239 -4.28 0.17 -9.09
N PRO A 240 -4.51 -1.13 -8.77
CA PRO A 240 -5.07 -2.10 -9.70
C PRO A 240 -6.60 -2.03 -9.86
N THR A 241 -7.28 -0.95 -9.47
CA THR A 241 -8.75 -0.85 -9.47
C THR A 241 -9.40 -1.12 -10.84
N LYS A 242 -8.63 -1.03 -11.91
CA LYS A 242 -9.06 -1.39 -13.27
C LYS A 242 -7.99 -2.26 -13.94
N PRO A 243 -7.77 -3.48 -13.47
CA PRO A 243 -6.62 -4.29 -13.89
C PRO A 243 -6.58 -4.60 -15.38
N GLY A 244 -7.71 -4.79 -16.03
CA GLY A 244 -7.76 -5.00 -17.48
C GLY A 244 -7.27 -3.78 -18.25
N PHE A 245 -7.65 -2.59 -17.80
CA PHE A 245 -7.25 -1.34 -18.44
C PHE A 245 -5.79 -0.97 -18.14
N GLN A 246 -5.31 -1.23 -16.93
CA GLN A 246 -3.91 -1.00 -16.57
C GLN A 246 -2.98 -1.99 -17.24
N LEU A 247 -3.34 -3.28 -17.28
CA LEU A 247 -2.60 -4.28 -18.02
C LEU A 247 -2.52 -3.91 -19.51
N PHE A 248 -3.62 -3.43 -20.08
CA PHE A 248 -3.65 -2.92 -21.46
C PHE A 248 -2.76 -1.68 -21.63
N GLN A 249 -2.74 -0.73 -20.68
CA GLN A 249 -1.85 0.43 -20.72
C GLN A 249 -0.38 0.04 -20.60
N VAL A 250 -0.04 -0.89 -19.69
CA VAL A 250 1.33 -1.40 -19.52
C VAL A 250 1.78 -2.14 -20.80
N LEU A 251 0.92 -2.98 -21.38
CA LEU A 251 1.21 -3.67 -22.63
C LEU A 251 1.35 -2.68 -23.81
N LEU A 252 0.48 -1.67 -23.91
CA LEU A 252 0.59 -0.63 -24.92
C LEU A 252 1.87 0.20 -24.74
N GLY A 253 2.22 0.56 -23.52
CA GLY A 253 3.46 1.27 -23.18
C GLY A 253 4.70 0.47 -23.57
N SER A 254 4.70 -0.84 -23.35
CA SER A 254 5.78 -1.75 -23.75
C SER A 254 5.88 -1.92 -25.28
N LEU A 255 4.74 -1.97 -25.98
CA LEU A 255 4.67 -2.08 -27.44
C LEU A 255 5.07 -0.77 -28.15
N THR A 256 4.76 0.39 -27.57
CA THR A 256 5.08 1.70 -28.17
C THR A 256 6.51 2.16 -27.92
N ARG A 257 7.36 1.37 -27.23
CA ARG A 257 8.71 1.77 -26.78
C ARG A 257 8.72 3.13 -26.02
N ASP A 258 7.58 3.59 -25.54
CA ASP A 258 7.47 4.84 -24.79
C ASP A 258 7.96 4.59 -23.36
N LYS A 259 9.26 4.84 -23.11
CA LYS A 259 9.91 4.70 -21.78
C LYS A 259 9.27 5.58 -20.70
N LYS A 260 8.27 6.38 -21.06
CA LYS A 260 7.57 7.33 -20.18
C LYS A 260 6.50 6.70 -19.29
N MET A 261 6.18 5.42 -19.47
CA MET A 261 5.28 4.70 -18.57
C MET A 261 6.04 3.61 -17.82
N LYS A 262 5.97 3.63 -16.49
CA LYS A 262 6.56 2.60 -15.62
C LYS A 262 5.47 1.95 -14.78
N GLY A 263 5.54 0.62 -14.65
CA GLY A 263 4.74 -0.09 -13.65
C GLY A 263 5.48 -0.12 -12.31
N VAL A 264 4.77 0.08 -11.21
CA VAL A 264 5.40 -0.02 -9.89
C VAL A 264 5.54 -1.49 -9.47
N GLY A 265 4.74 -2.38 -10.04
CA GLY A 265 4.78 -3.80 -9.71
C GLY A 265 4.08 -4.12 -8.38
N LEU A 266 4.20 -5.37 -7.93
CA LEU A 266 3.71 -5.78 -6.62
C LEU A 266 4.65 -5.25 -5.54
N THR A 267 4.08 -4.68 -4.48
CA THR A 267 4.84 -4.15 -3.34
C THR A 267 5.65 -5.27 -2.67
N LYS A 268 6.94 -5.03 -2.50
CA LYS A 268 7.82 -5.93 -1.75
C LYS A 268 7.58 -5.72 -0.26
N THR A 269 6.87 -6.64 0.36
CA THR A 269 6.53 -6.61 1.80
C THR A 269 7.67 -7.16 2.64
N GLY A 270 8.84 -6.53 2.62
CA GLY A 270 9.96 -6.92 3.49
C GLY A 270 10.06 -5.99 4.70
N GLY A 271 10.22 -6.55 5.91
CA GLY A 271 10.40 -5.78 7.14
C GLY A 271 11.65 -4.87 7.13
N GLU A 272 12.60 -5.15 6.26
CA GLU A 272 13.78 -4.32 6.02
C GLU A 272 13.48 -2.99 5.32
N ASN A 273 12.29 -2.86 4.72
CA ASN A 273 11.81 -1.65 4.07
C ASN A 273 10.80 -0.86 4.92
N LEU A 274 10.43 -1.38 6.09
CA LEU A 274 9.62 -0.74 7.11
C LEU A 274 10.51 0.05 8.09
#